data_3cb8a6092e6fca8cee0bc40d5a69deff
#
_entry.id   3cb8a6092e6fca8cee0bc40d5a69deff
#
_cell.length_a   1.000
_cell.length_b   1.000
_cell.length_c   1.000
_cell.angle_alpha   90.00
_cell.angle_beta   90.00
_cell.angle_gamma   90.00
#
_symmetry.space_group_name_H-M   'P 1'
#
loop_
_entity.id
_entity.type
_entity.pdbx_description
1 polymer ?
#
loop_
_entity_poly.entity_id
_entity_poly.type
_entity_poly.pdbx_seq_one_letter_code
_entity_poly.pdbx_strand_id
1 'polypeptide(L)'
;MAQAEILLIEDEATSRAILETVLTDAGYCVDTAETAAIAYSRLQAARYALVIADWLLPDGDGIYIADRAAARGSRTLVVTGHLSDLPVGTASRHHILMKPTKPESLLAVVRALIGGPADQR
;
A
#
# COMPACT_ATOMS: atom_id res chain seq x y z
N MET A 1 -18.67 12.08 -4.24
CA MET A 1 -18.08 10.87 -3.70
C MET A 1 -16.62 11.08 -3.43
N ALA A 2 -16.15 10.64 -2.28
CA ALA A 2 -14.75 10.77 -1.96
C ALA A 2 -13.93 9.78 -2.80
N GLN A 3 -12.81 10.25 -3.31
CA GLN A 3 -11.83 9.40 -3.95
C GLN A 3 -11.16 8.55 -2.87
N ALA A 4 -10.77 7.32 -3.22
CA ALA A 4 -10.02 6.48 -2.30
C ALA A 4 -8.67 7.12 -1.97
N GLU A 5 -8.29 7.08 -0.71
CA GLU A 5 -7.02 7.66 -0.25
C GLU A 5 -5.89 6.64 -0.22
N ILE A 6 -6.22 5.35 -0.20
CA ILE A 6 -5.23 4.27 -0.14
C ILE A 6 -5.41 3.33 -1.33
N LEU A 7 -4.31 2.99 -1.99
CA LEU A 7 -4.28 1.89 -2.95
C LEU A 7 -3.54 0.72 -2.29
N LEU A 8 -4.22 -0.41 -2.16
CA LEU A 8 -3.65 -1.63 -1.57
C LEU A 8 -3.38 -2.64 -2.68
N ILE A 9 -2.12 -2.99 -2.87
CA ILE A 9 -1.68 -3.92 -3.91
C ILE A 9 -1.23 -5.20 -3.26
N GLU A 10 -2.02 -6.26 -3.43
CA GLU A 10 -1.79 -7.56 -2.81
C GLU A 10 -2.41 -8.63 -3.71
N ASP A 11 -1.62 -9.60 -4.14
CA ASP A 11 -2.09 -10.62 -5.08
C ASP A 11 -2.87 -11.74 -4.40
N GLU A 12 -2.61 -12.03 -3.14
CA GLU A 12 -3.26 -13.13 -2.43
C GLU A 12 -4.63 -12.65 -1.91
N ALA A 13 -5.70 -13.34 -2.35
CA ALA A 13 -7.06 -12.87 -2.15
C ALA A 13 -7.45 -12.76 -0.68
N THR A 14 -7.06 -13.72 0.14
CA THR A 14 -7.39 -13.70 1.58
C THR A 14 -6.68 -12.58 2.29
N SER A 15 -5.38 -12.41 2.06
CA SER A 15 -4.61 -11.31 2.65
C SER A 15 -5.16 -9.96 2.21
N ARG A 16 -5.49 -9.84 0.93
CA ARG A 16 -6.06 -8.59 0.40
C ARG A 16 -7.36 -8.24 1.09
N ALA A 17 -8.27 -9.23 1.23
CA ALA A 17 -9.56 -9.01 1.87
C ALA A 17 -9.40 -8.62 3.34
N ILE A 18 -8.50 -9.26 4.06
CA ILE A 18 -8.25 -8.96 5.47
C ILE A 18 -7.72 -7.54 5.63
N LEU A 19 -6.70 -7.18 4.86
CA LEU A 19 -6.10 -5.86 4.96
C LEU A 19 -7.06 -4.75 4.53
N GLU A 20 -7.84 -5.01 3.49
CA GLU A 20 -8.87 -4.06 3.06
C GLU A 20 -9.89 -3.84 4.17
N THR A 21 -10.35 -4.91 4.82
CA THR A 21 -11.30 -4.82 5.92
C THR A 21 -10.74 -4.03 7.10
N VAL A 22 -9.48 -4.31 7.46
CA VAL A 22 -8.81 -3.58 8.55
C VAL A 22 -8.80 -2.08 8.27
N LEU A 23 -8.46 -1.70 7.05
CA LEU A 23 -8.37 -0.28 6.67
C LEU A 23 -9.74 0.37 6.56
N THR A 24 -10.71 -0.29 5.94
CA THR A 24 -12.04 0.28 5.79
C THR A 24 -12.78 0.37 7.13
N ASP A 25 -12.60 -0.60 8.01
CA ASP A 25 -13.18 -0.54 9.35
C ASP A 25 -12.60 0.61 10.17
N ALA A 26 -11.37 1.01 9.89
CA ALA A 26 -10.74 2.16 10.53
C ALA A 26 -11.20 3.49 9.92
N GLY A 27 -11.99 3.46 8.85
CA GLY A 27 -12.57 4.66 8.23
C GLY A 27 -11.90 5.13 6.96
N TYR A 28 -10.86 4.44 6.49
CA TYR A 28 -10.19 4.83 5.24
C TYR A 28 -10.97 4.34 4.01
N CYS A 29 -10.89 5.11 2.93
CA CYS A 29 -11.39 4.69 1.63
C CYS A 29 -10.26 3.99 0.88
N VAL A 30 -10.49 2.76 0.43
CA VAL A 30 -9.44 1.91 -0.12
C VAL A 30 -9.84 1.39 -1.50
N ASP A 31 -8.94 1.55 -2.48
CA ASP A 31 -8.99 0.79 -3.73
C ASP A 31 -8.00 -0.36 -3.61
N THR A 32 -8.30 -1.47 -4.27
CA THR A 32 -7.40 -2.62 -4.28
C THR A 32 -6.91 -2.92 -5.68
N ALA A 33 -5.76 -3.59 -5.76
CA ALA A 33 -5.21 -4.11 -7.01
C ALA A 33 -4.57 -5.46 -6.71
N GLU A 34 -4.92 -6.48 -7.49
CA GLU A 34 -4.39 -7.83 -7.29
C GLU A 34 -3.19 -8.12 -8.16
N THR A 35 -2.87 -7.24 -9.12
CA THR A 35 -1.74 -7.38 -10.04
C THR A 35 -1.05 -6.04 -10.23
N ALA A 36 0.19 -6.09 -10.74
CA ALA A 36 0.90 -4.87 -11.10
C ALA A 36 0.17 -4.11 -12.21
N ALA A 37 -0.39 -4.81 -13.18
CA ALA A 37 -1.12 -4.18 -14.29
C ALA A 37 -2.30 -3.36 -13.77
N ILE A 38 -3.08 -3.92 -12.85
CA ILE A 38 -4.20 -3.20 -12.24
C ILE A 38 -3.71 -2.01 -11.44
N ALA A 39 -2.61 -2.19 -10.69
CA ALA A 39 -2.01 -1.10 -9.92
C ALA A 39 -1.62 0.07 -10.81
N TYR A 40 -0.98 -0.20 -11.94
CA TYR A 40 -0.61 0.88 -12.87
C TYR A 40 -1.83 1.60 -13.44
N SER A 41 -2.88 0.85 -13.80
CA SER A 41 -4.14 1.47 -14.23
C SER A 41 -4.71 2.39 -13.19
N ARG A 42 -4.73 1.96 -11.94
CA ARG A 42 -5.23 2.76 -10.82
C ARG A 42 -4.42 4.04 -10.65
N LEU A 43 -3.09 3.92 -10.73
CA LEU A 43 -2.20 5.08 -10.55
C LEU A 43 -2.33 6.09 -11.70
N GLN A 44 -2.67 5.64 -12.90
CA GLN A 44 -2.93 6.55 -14.01
C GLN A 44 -4.25 7.30 -13.84
N ALA A 45 -5.24 6.66 -13.23
CA ALA A 45 -6.59 7.22 -13.11
C ALA A 45 -6.75 8.13 -11.90
N ALA A 46 -5.93 7.95 -10.86
CA ALA A 46 -6.14 8.66 -9.59
C ALA A 46 -4.82 8.86 -8.85
N ARG A 47 -4.83 9.82 -7.94
CA ARG A 47 -3.73 10.00 -6.98
C ARG A 47 -4.18 9.46 -5.63
N TYR A 48 -3.28 8.76 -4.97
CA TYR A 48 -3.53 8.20 -3.65
C TYR A 48 -2.64 8.89 -2.63
N ALA A 49 -3.15 9.07 -1.43
CA ALA A 49 -2.35 9.57 -0.32
C ALA A 49 -1.30 8.55 0.08
N LEU A 50 -1.67 7.27 0.02
CA LEU A 50 -0.79 6.17 0.40
C LEU A 50 -0.94 5.00 -0.58
N VAL A 51 0.18 4.45 -1.00
CA VAL A 51 0.21 3.20 -1.77
C VAL A 51 0.90 2.14 -0.92
N ILE A 52 0.18 1.06 -0.65
CA ILE A 52 0.70 -0.11 0.07
C ILE A 52 0.92 -1.20 -0.95
N ALA A 53 2.16 -1.63 -1.13
CA ALA A 53 2.50 -2.58 -2.18
C ALA A 53 3.25 -3.78 -1.62
N ASP A 54 2.76 -4.98 -1.92
CA ASP A 54 3.51 -6.20 -1.76
C ASP A 54 4.74 -6.13 -2.68
N TRP A 55 5.91 -6.53 -2.18
CA TRP A 55 7.12 -6.46 -3.01
C TRP A 55 7.03 -7.39 -4.22
N LEU A 56 6.73 -8.66 -3.97
CA LEU A 56 6.74 -9.67 -5.02
C LEU A 56 5.33 -9.91 -5.52
N LEU A 57 5.06 -9.51 -6.75
CA LEU A 57 3.79 -9.69 -7.43
C LEU A 57 3.98 -10.67 -8.58
N PRO A 58 2.92 -11.40 -8.98
CA PRO A 58 3.05 -12.38 -10.08
C PRO A 58 3.53 -11.78 -11.39
N ASP A 59 3.17 -10.52 -11.65
CA ASP A 59 3.45 -9.84 -12.91
C ASP A 59 4.30 -8.59 -12.74
N GLY A 60 4.96 -8.43 -11.58
CA GLY A 60 5.78 -7.23 -11.42
C GLY A 60 6.38 -7.07 -10.03
N ASP A 61 6.98 -5.92 -9.83
CA ASP A 61 7.76 -5.57 -8.65
C ASP A 61 7.09 -4.41 -7.93
N GLY A 62 6.64 -4.69 -6.69
CA GLY A 62 5.96 -3.68 -5.88
C GLY A 62 6.84 -2.50 -5.49
N ILE A 63 8.16 -2.69 -5.38
CA ILE A 63 9.08 -1.58 -5.12
C ILE A 63 9.09 -0.61 -6.29
N TYR A 64 9.09 -1.12 -7.51
CA TYR A 64 9.04 -0.25 -8.70
C TYR A 64 7.73 0.54 -8.74
N ILE A 65 6.62 -0.10 -8.40
CA ILE A 65 5.32 0.58 -8.31
C ILE A 65 5.36 1.67 -7.24
N ALA A 66 5.92 1.37 -6.07
CA ALA A 66 6.07 2.34 -5.00
C ALA A 66 6.94 3.52 -5.41
N ASP A 67 8.05 3.27 -6.13
CA ASP A 67 8.90 4.34 -6.66
C ASP A 67 8.09 5.28 -7.58
N ARG A 68 7.27 4.71 -8.45
CA ARG A 68 6.44 5.52 -9.35
C ARG A 68 5.38 6.30 -8.59
N ALA A 69 4.77 5.69 -7.60
CA ALA A 69 3.78 6.38 -6.76
C ALA A 69 4.41 7.53 -5.98
N ALA A 70 5.60 7.30 -5.42
CA ALA A 70 6.33 8.32 -4.67
C ALA A 70 6.69 9.50 -5.57
N ALA A 71 7.07 9.25 -6.82
CA ALA A 71 7.38 10.31 -7.78
C ALA A 71 6.17 11.19 -8.07
N ARG A 72 4.96 10.71 -7.83
CA ARG A 72 3.71 11.45 -8.01
C ARG A 72 3.18 12.04 -6.70
N GLY A 73 3.95 11.94 -5.63
CA GLY A 73 3.62 12.55 -4.34
C GLY A 73 2.93 11.65 -3.34
N SER A 74 2.71 10.37 -3.66
CA SER A 74 2.12 9.44 -2.70
C SER A 74 3.12 9.06 -1.61
N ARG A 75 2.63 8.87 -0.40
CA ARG A 75 3.40 8.13 0.62
C ARG A 75 3.37 6.65 0.25
N THR A 76 4.38 5.92 0.66
CA THR A 76 4.53 4.53 0.24
C THR A 76 4.87 3.61 1.39
N LEU A 77 4.32 2.41 1.34
CA LEU A 77 4.59 1.33 2.30
C LEU A 77 4.79 0.05 1.51
N VAL A 78 5.96 -0.55 1.63
CA VAL A 78 6.27 -1.84 0.99
C VAL A 78 6.12 -2.93 2.02
N VAL A 79 5.38 -3.97 1.69
CA VAL A 79 5.13 -5.11 2.58
C VAL A 79 5.88 -6.32 2.02
N THR A 80 6.63 -7.02 2.87
CA THR A 80 7.42 -8.15 2.42
C THR A 80 7.63 -9.18 3.54
N GLY A 81 7.70 -10.46 3.16
CA GLY A 81 8.18 -11.54 4.02
C GLY A 81 9.67 -11.80 3.88
N HIS A 82 10.35 -11.05 3.02
CA HIS A 82 11.75 -11.27 2.65
C HIS A 82 12.60 -10.03 2.90
N LEU A 83 12.58 -9.54 4.15
CA LEU A 83 13.24 -8.30 4.52
C LEU A 83 14.73 -8.28 4.15
N SER A 84 15.43 -9.40 4.39
CA SER A 84 16.87 -9.48 4.13
C SER A 84 17.22 -9.45 2.64
N ASP A 85 16.26 -9.71 1.76
CA ASP A 85 16.47 -9.74 0.32
C ASP A 85 16.14 -8.43 -0.37
N LEU A 86 15.67 -7.43 0.36
CA LEU A 86 15.31 -6.14 -0.24
C LEU A 86 16.53 -5.49 -0.89
N PRO A 87 16.37 -4.89 -2.07
CA PRO A 87 17.44 -4.14 -2.70
C PRO A 87 17.95 -3.02 -1.81
N VAL A 88 19.24 -2.72 -1.92
CA VAL A 88 19.87 -1.63 -1.18
C VAL A 88 19.16 -0.32 -1.49
N GLY A 89 18.89 0.46 -0.45
CA GLY A 89 18.23 1.75 -0.61
C GLY A 89 16.71 1.73 -0.53
N THR A 90 16.09 0.54 -0.51
CA THR A 90 14.63 0.46 -0.44
C THR A 90 14.10 1.12 0.83
N ALA A 91 14.68 0.80 1.97
CA ALA A 91 14.22 1.31 3.26
C ALA A 91 14.45 2.82 3.42
N SER A 92 15.34 3.42 2.63
CA SER A 92 15.53 4.87 2.65
C SER A 92 14.49 5.62 1.81
N ARG A 93 13.83 4.91 0.89
CA ARG A 93 12.82 5.51 0.01
C ARG A 93 11.40 5.21 0.45
N HIS A 94 11.18 4.07 1.09
CA HIS A 94 9.85 3.59 1.43
C HIS A 94 9.82 3.07 2.85
N HIS A 95 8.68 3.21 3.51
CA HIS A 95 8.46 2.53 4.78
C HIS A 95 8.28 1.04 4.50
N ILE A 96 8.85 0.19 5.37
CA ILE A 96 8.79 -1.26 5.19
C ILE A 96 8.01 -1.88 6.34
N LEU A 97 7.12 -2.81 6.03
CA LEU A 97 6.40 -3.59 7.01
C LEU A 97 6.56 -5.06 6.68
N MET A 98 6.99 -5.84 7.68
CA MET A 98 7.26 -7.27 7.46
C MET A 98 6.00 -8.10 7.65
N LYS A 99 5.81 -9.10 6.79
CA LYS A 99 4.74 -10.09 6.95
C LYS A 99 5.13 -11.10 8.05
N PRO A 100 4.17 -11.63 8.78
CA PRO A 100 2.73 -11.41 8.69
C PRO A 100 2.35 -10.04 9.24
N THR A 101 1.42 -9.37 8.54
CA THR A 101 1.03 -8.00 8.88
C THR A 101 -0.08 -8.02 9.92
N LYS A 102 0.23 -7.57 11.13
CA LYS A 102 -0.77 -7.47 12.19
C LYS A 102 -1.62 -6.22 11.97
N PRO A 103 -2.95 -6.30 12.21
CA PRO A 103 -3.83 -5.14 12.02
C PRO A 103 -3.38 -3.89 12.76
N GLU A 104 -3.01 -4.01 14.04
CA GLU A 104 -2.58 -2.85 14.84
C GLU A 104 -1.27 -2.25 14.31
N SER A 105 -0.36 -3.08 13.80
CA SER A 105 0.90 -2.60 13.21
C SER A 105 0.63 -1.84 11.92
N LEU A 106 -0.24 -2.39 11.07
CA LEU A 106 -0.61 -1.74 9.82
C LEU A 106 -1.25 -0.37 10.10
N LEU A 107 -2.23 -0.33 11.00
CA LEU A 107 -2.93 0.92 11.30
C LEU A 107 -2.01 1.96 11.91
N ALA A 108 -1.07 1.55 12.77
CA ALA A 108 -0.11 2.48 13.35
C ALA A 108 0.76 3.14 12.27
N VAL A 109 1.24 2.35 11.32
CA VAL A 109 2.06 2.86 10.22
C VAL A 109 1.25 3.76 9.30
N VAL A 110 0.04 3.35 8.96
CA VAL A 110 -0.83 4.15 8.08
C VAL A 110 -1.12 5.51 8.71
N ARG A 111 -1.47 5.53 10.01
CA ARG A 111 -1.70 6.80 10.71
C ARG A 111 -0.46 7.67 10.77
N ALA A 112 0.70 7.06 10.95
CA ALA A 112 1.96 7.81 10.96
C ALA A 112 2.25 8.43 9.59
N LEU A 113 1.89 7.75 8.51
CA LEU A 113 2.18 8.22 7.16
C LEU A 113 1.19 9.24 6.64
N ILE A 114 -0.11 9.05 6.87
CA ILE A 114 -1.15 9.89 6.27
C ILE A 114 -2.17 10.44 7.27
N GLY A 115 -2.02 10.16 8.56
CA GLY A 115 -2.98 10.62 9.57
C GLY A 115 -4.25 9.80 9.59
N GLY A 116 -5.28 10.29 10.25
CA GLY A 116 -6.56 9.62 10.30
C GLY A 116 -7.32 9.71 8.99
N PRO A 117 -8.45 8.98 8.89
CA PRO A 117 -9.23 8.98 7.66
C PRO A 117 -9.74 10.38 7.29
N ALA A 118 -9.76 10.67 5.98
CA ALA A 118 -10.15 11.98 5.47
C ALA A 118 -11.60 12.34 5.83
N ASP A 119 -12.47 11.34 5.90
CA ASP A 119 -13.88 11.55 6.20
C ASP A 119 -14.15 12.04 7.62
N GLN A 120 -13.17 11.97 8.50
CA GLN A 120 -13.33 12.35 9.91
C GLN A 120 -12.85 13.77 10.19
N ARG A 121 -12.45 14.47 9.17
CA ARG A 121 -11.98 15.86 9.29
C ARG A 121 -13.08 16.88 9.05
#